data_2a07f5d9ae1ecddad617516e28a0f1a2
#
_entry.id   2a07f5d9ae1ecddad617516e28a0f1a2
#
_cell.length_a   1.000
_cell.length_b   1.000
_cell.length_c   1.000
_cell.angle_alpha   90.00
_cell.angle_beta   90.00
_cell.angle_gamma   90.00
#
_symmetry.space_group_name_H-M   'P 1'
#
loop_
_entity.id
_entity.type
_entity.pdbx_description
1 polymer ?
#
loop_
_entity_poly.entity_id
_entity_poly.type
_entity_poly.pdbx_seq_one_letter_code
_entity_poly.pdbx_strand_id
1 'polypeptide(L)'
;MSGHSKWHNIQAKKGKADAARGAVFTKIGREIAIAVRDGGANPESNGKLRDIIAKAKANNMPNDNIQRSIKKASGELSNVTYEQITYEGYAPGGVAVIVDTITDNRNRTASDVRHCFAKNGGNLGTTGSVSFMFDEKGVLVVERTPGSDEEEMMMMALDAGAEDMKVDDDAYEIYTAPNDFSTVREALEKQGVTFLTAEVDKIPQNTVALPDEETIQKIQKLLEMLEDNDDVQNLSLIHISEP
;
A
#
# COMPACT_ATOMS: atom_id res chain seq x y z
N MET A 1 10.64 -6.27 20.64
CA MET A 1 10.13 -5.04 20.02
C MET A 1 9.90 -5.31 18.55
N SER A 2 8.67 -5.27 18.07
CA SER A 2 8.35 -5.59 16.67
C SER A 2 8.56 -4.34 15.81
N GLY A 3 9.78 -4.12 15.35
CA GLY A 3 10.18 -2.89 14.67
C GLY A 3 9.77 -2.73 13.20
N HIS A 4 8.80 -3.47 12.69
CA HIS A 4 8.45 -3.45 11.26
C HIS A 4 6.96 -3.61 11.00
N SER A 5 6.17 -2.86 11.77
CA SER A 5 4.75 -2.67 11.48
C SER A 5 4.58 -1.78 10.24
N LYS A 6 3.42 -1.81 9.62
CA LYS A 6 3.03 -0.87 8.54
C LYS A 6 3.29 0.58 8.97
N TRP A 7 3.11 0.88 10.26
CA TRP A 7 3.37 2.17 10.88
C TRP A 7 4.82 2.66 10.73
N HIS A 8 5.82 1.81 11.00
CA HIS A 8 7.24 2.18 10.84
C HIS A 8 7.57 2.56 9.40
N ASN A 9 7.01 1.83 8.43
CA ASN A 9 7.16 2.16 7.01
C ASN A 9 6.52 3.51 6.66
N ILE A 10 5.42 3.87 7.31
CA ILE A 10 4.73 5.17 7.13
C ILE A 10 5.55 6.31 7.75
N GLN A 11 6.10 6.12 8.95
CA GLN A 11 6.93 7.14 9.60
C GLN A 11 8.18 7.48 8.78
N ALA A 12 8.84 6.49 8.20
CA ALA A 12 9.99 6.70 7.33
C ALA A 12 9.64 7.54 6.08
N LYS A 13 8.39 7.48 5.61
CA LYS A 13 7.87 8.23 4.46
C LYS A 13 7.46 9.67 4.80
N LYS A 14 7.07 9.98 6.04
CA LYS A 14 6.62 11.34 6.46
C LYS A 14 7.69 12.44 6.29
N GLY A 15 8.97 12.09 6.25
CA GLY A 15 10.08 13.06 6.14
C GLY A 15 10.39 13.60 4.75
N LYS A 16 9.77 13.09 3.67
CA LYS A 16 10.04 13.50 2.27
C LYS A 16 8.86 14.28 1.67
N ALA A 17 8.60 15.52 2.14
CA ALA A 17 7.26 16.09 2.11
C ALA A 17 6.72 16.69 0.81
N ASP A 18 7.45 17.24 -0.14
CA ASP A 18 6.84 18.03 -1.24
C ASP A 18 7.01 17.47 -2.67
N ALA A 19 8.14 16.91 -3.03
CA ALA A 19 8.32 16.21 -4.32
C ALA A 19 7.51 14.90 -4.37
N ALA A 20 7.31 14.29 -3.21
CA ALA A 20 6.53 13.06 -3.05
C ALA A 20 5.02 13.22 -3.31
N ARG A 21 4.44 14.42 -3.10
CA ARG A 21 2.98 14.64 -3.28
C ARG A 21 2.53 14.45 -4.73
N GLY A 22 3.30 14.96 -5.68
CA GLY A 22 3.00 14.80 -7.10
C GLY A 22 2.98 13.33 -7.54
N ALA A 23 3.98 12.56 -7.11
CA ALA A 23 4.07 11.14 -7.39
C ALA A 23 2.91 10.36 -6.75
N VAL A 24 2.57 10.65 -5.48
CA VAL A 24 1.42 10.02 -4.79
C VAL A 24 0.11 10.30 -5.55
N PHE A 25 -0.13 11.53 -5.98
CA PHE A 25 -1.35 11.87 -6.74
C PHE A 25 -1.39 11.18 -8.10
N THR A 26 -0.25 11.01 -8.77
CA THR A 26 -0.15 10.26 -10.02
C THR A 26 -0.54 8.80 -9.80
N LYS A 27 0.00 8.17 -8.75
CA LYS A 27 -0.30 6.78 -8.39
C LYS A 27 -1.79 6.60 -8.08
N ILE A 28 -2.36 7.45 -7.22
CA ILE A 28 -3.80 7.43 -6.91
C ILE A 28 -4.66 7.65 -8.17
N GLY A 29 -4.24 8.55 -9.06
CA GLY A 29 -4.94 8.78 -10.33
C GLY A 29 -5.02 7.53 -11.20
N ARG A 30 -3.99 6.69 -11.22
CA ARG A 30 -3.99 5.39 -11.91
C ARG A 30 -4.91 4.36 -11.23
N GLU A 31 -4.91 4.32 -9.89
CA GLU A 31 -5.85 3.49 -9.14
C GLU A 31 -7.31 3.87 -9.43
N ILE A 32 -7.61 5.19 -9.49
CA ILE A 32 -8.93 5.70 -9.90
C ILE A 32 -9.27 5.23 -11.30
N ALA A 33 -8.34 5.31 -12.26
CA ALA A 33 -8.59 4.89 -13.63
C ALA A 33 -8.96 3.40 -13.73
N ILE A 34 -8.28 2.54 -12.99
CA ILE A 34 -8.60 1.11 -12.91
C ILE A 34 -9.98 0.89 -12.27
N ALA A 35 -10.26 1.55 -11.13
CA ALA A 35 -11.53 1.38 -10.44
C ALA A 35 -12.73 1.84 -11.27
N VAL A 36 -12.59 2.95 -12.00
CA VAL A 36 -13.62 3.47 -12.91
C VAL A 36 -13.85 2.54 -14.09
N ARG A 37 -12.78 2.01 -14.68
CA ARG A 37 -12.88 1.02 -15.76
C ARG A 37 -13.65 -0.22 -15.33
N ASP A 38 -13.35 -0.73 -14.13
CA ASP A 38 -13.86 -2.02 -13.66
C ASP A 38 -15.26 -1.91 -13.05
N GLY A 39 -15.62 -0.80 -12.44
CA GLY A 39 -16.87 -0.63 -11.68
C GLY A 39 -17.69 0.64 -12.00
N GLY A 40 -17.24 1.45 -12.97
CA GLY A 40 -17.92 2.69 -13.35
C GLY A 40 -17.53 3.89 -12.46
N ALA A 41 -17.91 5.09 -12.94
CA ALA A 41 -17.49 6.36 -12.36
C ALA A 41 -18.34 6.82 -11.14
N ASN A 42 -19.41 6.08 -10.80
CA ASN A 42 -20.28 6.45 -9.69
C ASN A 42 -19.81 5.79 -8.38
N PRO A 43 -19.33 6.56 -7.40
CA PRO A 43 -18.88 6.02 -6.11
C PRO A 43 -19.99 5.32 -5.31
N GLU A 44 -21.26 5.68 -5.50
CA GLU A 44 -22.39 5.06 -4.81
C GLU A 44 -22.50 3.55 -5.14
N SER A 45 -22.18 3.18 -6.39
CA SER A 45 -22.25 1.81 -6.88
C SER A 45 -20.88 1.13 -6.99
N ASN A 46 -19.78 1.85 -6.77
CA ASN A 46 -18.41 1.35 -6.92
C ASN A 46 -17.63 1.45 -5.59
N GLY A 47 -17.65 0.37 -4.81
CA GLY A 47 -16.98 0.30 -3.50
C GLY A 47 -15.48 0.55 -3.60
N LYS A 48 -14.82 -0.05 -4.59
CA LYS A 48 -13.38 0.15 -4.83
C LYS A 48 -13.05 1.61 -5.09
N LEU A 49 -13.89 2.31 -5.86
CA LEU A 49 -13.70 3.74 -6.11
C LEU A 49 -13.88 4.57 -4.82
N ARG A 50 -14.85 4.21 -3.95
CA ARG A 50 -15.02 4.86 -2.65
C ARG A 50 -13.77 4.73 -1.78
N ASP A 51 -13.18 3.54 -1.71
CA ASP A 51 -11.96 3.29 -0.94
C ASP A 51 -10.78 4.12 -1.46
N ILE A 52 -10.62 4.20 -2.78
CA ILE A 52 -9.56 5.01 -3.40
C ILE A 52 -9.81 6.51 -3.18
N ILE A 53 -11.05 6.98 -3.23
CA ILE A 53 -11.39 8.37 -2.90
C ILE A 53 -11.05 8.67 -1.43
N ALA A 54 -11.34 7.77 -0.51
CA ALA A 54 -10.96 7.91 0.90
C ALA A 54 -9.43 7.97 1.06
N LYS A 55 -8.69 7.09 0.39
CA LYS A 55 -7.22 7.11 0.32
C LYS A 55 -6.69 8.43 -0.25
N ALA A 56 -7.30 8.94 -1.31
CA ALA A 56 -6.93 10.23 -1.92
C ALA A 56 -7.08 11.39 -0.94
N LYS A 57 -8.21 11.45 -0.23
CA LYS A 57 -8.49 12.47 0.80
C LYS A 57 -7.51 12.36 1.98
N ALA A 58 -7.21 11.16 2.46
CA ALA A 58 -6.22 10.93 3.51
C ALA A 58 -4.81 11.40 3.11
N ASN A 59 -4.48 11.36 1.81
CA ASN A 59 -3.24 11.91 1.24
C ASN A 59 -3.34 13.39 0.85
N ASN A 60 -4.37 14.10 1.30
CA ASN A 60 -4.63 15.52 1.00
C ASN A 60 -4.72 15.85 -0.50
N MET A 61 -5.21 14.92 -1.32
CA MET A 61 -5.47 15.16 -2.73
C MET A 61 -6.70 16.08 -2.85
N PRO A 62 -6.59 17.23 -3.56
CA PRO A 62 -7.71 18.16 -3.71
C PRO A 62 -8.91 17.48 -4.41
N ASN A 63 -10.13 17.82 -3.98
CA ASN A 63 -11.35 17.28 -4.58
C ASN A 63 -11.42 17.49 -6.10
N ASP A 64 -10.96 18.64 -6.59
CA ASP A 64 -10.93 18.93 -8.03
C ASP A 64 -10.03 17.94 -8.80
N ASN A 65 -8.91 17.52 -8.18
CA ASN A 65 -8.01 16.53 -8.79
C ASN A 65 -8.66 15.15 -8.81
N ILE A 66 -9.35 14.77 -7.72
CA ILE A 66 -10.12 13.51 -7.64
C ILE A 66 -11.17 13.47 -8.74
N GLN A 67 -12.02 14.52 -8.82
CA GLN A 67 -13.09 14.61 -9.81
C GLN A 67 -12.55 14.63 -11.25
N ARG A 68 -11.45 15.34 -11.48
CA ARG A 68 -10.78 15.36 -12.78
C ARG A 68 -10.27 13.99 -13.19
N SER A 69 -9.69 13.23 -12.25
CA SER A 69 -9.21 11.86 -12.49
C SER A 69 -10.37 10.91 -12.84
N ILE A 70 -11.48 10.99 -12.10
CA ILE A 70 -12.69 10.21 -12.39
C ILE A 70 -13.25 10.56 -13.77
N LYS A 71 -13.40 11.85 -14.08
CA LYS A 71 -13.91 12.33 -15.36
C LYS A 71 -13.01 11.91 -16.53
N LYS A 72 -11.69 11.99 -16.34
CA LYS A 72 -10.73 11.53 -17.37
C LYS A 72 -10.85 10.04 -17.61
N ALA A 73 -11.01 9.24 -16.55
CA ALA A 73 -11.13 7.79 -16.64
C ALA A 73 -12.46 7.33 -17.26
N SER A 74 -13.55 8.08 -17.08
CA SER A 74 -14.88 7.78 -17.64
C SER A 74 -15.09 8.29 -19.07
N GLY A 75 -14.17 9.14 -19.58
CA GLY A 75 -14.30 9.73 -20.91
C GLY A 75 -13.86 8.78 -22.03
N GLU A 76 -14.59 8.75 -23.13
CA GLU A 76 -14.24 8.00 -24.37
C GLU A 76 -12.92 8.46 -25.01
N LEU A 77 -12.35 9.58 -24.55
CA LEU A 77 -11.11 10.18 -25.05
C LEU A 77 -9.85 9.71 -24.29
N SER A 78 -9.97 8.80 -23.34
CA SER A 78 -8.80 8.22 -22.67
C SER A 78 -8.15 7.17 -23.57
N ASN A 79 -7.16 7.58 -24.36
CA ASN A 79 -6.35 6.69 -25.20
C ASN A 79 -5.34 5.85 -24.40
N VAL A 80 -5.36 5.94 -23.06
CA VAL A 80 -4.43 5.24 -22.19
C VAL A 80 -5.16 4.09 -21.51
N THR A 81 -4.70 2.87 -21.79
CA THR A 81 -5.17 1.66 -21.10
C THR A 81 -4.15 1.26 -20.06
N TYR A 82 -4.57 1.23 -18.78
CA TYR A 82 -3.72 0.76 -17.68
C TYR A 82 -3.91 -0.73 -17.43
N GLU A 83 -2.80 -1.42 -17.16
CA GLU A 83 -2.76 -2.81 -16.71
C GLU A 83 -2.23 -2.88 -15.28
N GLN A 84 -2.79 -3.79 -14.48
CA GLN A 84 -2.24 -4.16 -13.17
C GLN A 84 -1.33 -5.36 -13.35
N ILE A 85 -0.09 -5.25 -12.88
CA ILE A 85 0.92 -6.31 -12.98
C ILE A 85 1.63 -6.41 -11.64
N THR A 86 1.71 -7.62 -11.10
CA THR A 86 2.48 -7.92 -9.90
C THR A 86 3.79 -8.60 -10.30
N TYR A 87 4.90 -8.07 -9.83
CA TYR A 87 6.22 -8.67 -9.95
C TYR A 87 6.65 -9.24 -8.60
N GLU A 88 7.36 -10.35 -8.65
CA GLU A 88 7.82 -11.08 -7.47
C GLU A 88 9.30 -11.34 -7.58
N GLY A 89 10.04 -11.20 -6.48
CA GLY A 89 11.47 -11.40 -6.49
C GLY A 89 12.10 -11.47 -5.11
N TYR A 90 13.39 -11.63 -5.09
CA TYR A 90 14.19 -11.64 -3.87
C TYR A 90 15.18 -10.46 -3.89
N ALA A 91 15.18 -9.69 -2.84
CA ALA A 91 16.23 -8.75 -2.51
C ALA A 91 17.43 -9.48 -1.88
N PRO A 92 18.57 -8.80 -1.70
CA PRO A 92 19.71 -9.40 -0.97
C PRO A 92 19.31 -9.96 0.39
N GLY A 93 19.99 -10.99 0.86
CA GLY A 93 19.67 -11.66 2.12
C GLY A 93 18.45 -12.59 2.06
N GLY A 94 17.90 -12.85 0.86
CA GLY A 94 16.74 -13.73 0.70
C GLY A 94 15.40 -13.08 1.06
N VAL A 95 15.35 -11.76 1.17
CA VAL A 95 14.13 -11.01 1.48
C VAL A 95 13.18 -11.07 0.29
N ALA A 96 12.01 -11.69 0.47
CA ALA A 96 10.98 -11.73 -0.55
C ALA A 96 10.33 -10.36 -0.71
N VAL A 97 10.14 -9.93 -1.97
CA VAL A 97 9.54 -8.65 -2.32
C VAL A 97 8.47 -8.86 -3.37
N ILE A 98 7.29 -8.28 -3.13
CA ILE A 98 6.22 -8.15 -4.10
C ILE A 98 6.12 -6.69 -4.52
N VAL A 99 6.04 -6.46 -5.84
CA VAL A 99 5.92 -5.14 -6.44
C VAL A 99 4.61 -5.09 -7.22
N ASP A 100 3.62 -4.39 -6.69
CA ASP A 100 2.36 -4.16 -7.40
C ASP A 100 2.47 -2.90 -8.25
N THR A 101 2.14 -3.01 -9.53
CA THR A 101 2.26 -1.93 -10.51
C THR A 101 0.96 -1.67 -11.24
N ILE A 102 0.75 -0.41 -11.66
CA ILE A 102 -0.24 -0.01 -12.65
C ILE A 102 0.48 0.74 -13.76
N THR A 103 0.46 0.21 -14.96
CA THR A 103 1.23 0.74 -16.08
C THR A 103 0.43 0.82 -17.38
N ASP A 104 0.80 1.76 -18.23
CA ASP A 104 0.38 1.86 -19.62
C ASP A 104 1.37 1.19 -20.59
N ASN A 105 2.52 0.71 -20.06
CA ASN A 105 3.55 0.06 -20.87
C ASN A 105 4.24 -1.08 -20.11
N ARG A 106 3.72 -2.28 -20.28
CA ARG A 106 4.22 -3.51 -19.63
C ARG A 106 5.72 -3.75 -19.82
N ASN A 107 6.22 -3.50 -21.02
CA ASN A 107 7.63 -3.80 -21.37
C ASN A 107 8.57 -2.82 -20.66
N ARG A 108 8.21 -1.54 -20.59
CA ARG A 108 8.95 -0.52 -19.85
C ARG A 108 9.03 -0.91 -18.38
N THR A 109 7.89 -1.13 -17.73
CA THR A 109 7.83 -1.46 -16.31
C THR A 109 8.58 -2.73 -15.98
N ALA A 110 8.45 -3.79 -16.78
CA ALA A 110 9.18 -5.04 -16.58
C ALA A 110 10.70 -4.84 -16.67
N SER A 111 11.17 -3.98 -17.59
CA SER A 111 12.58 -3.63 -17.71
C SER A 111 13.09 -2.85 -16.52
N ASP A 112 12.33 -1.85 -16.07
CA ASP A 112 12.68 -0.97 -14.96
C ASP A 112 12.72 -1.76 -13.64
N VAL A 113 11.71 -2.56 -13.35
CA VAL A 113 11.67 -3.41 -12.15
C VAL A 113 12.85 -4.39 -12.15
N ARG A 114 13.11 -5.07 -13.28
CA ARG A 114 14.26 -5.97 -13.38
C ARG A 114 15.58 -5.25 -13.15
N HIS A 115 15.73 -4.05 -13.69
CA HIS A 115 16.91 -3.23 -13.48
C HIS A 115 17.09 -2.87 -12.01
N CYS A 116 16.03 -2.47 -11.30
CA CYS A 116 16.09 -2.15 -9.88
C CYS A 116 16.62 -3.34 -9.05
N PHE A 117 16.06 -4.53 -9.27
CA PHE A 117 16.53 -5.75 -8.59
C PHE A 117 18.00 -6.06 -8.91
N ALA A 118 18.35 -6.14 -10.19
CA ALA A 118 19.69 -6.50 -10.63
C ALA A 118 20.77 -5.53 -10.12
N LYS A 119 20.50 -4.22 -10.17
CA LYS A 119 21.44 -3.18 -9.72
C LYS A 119 21.76 -3.27 -8.22
N ASN A 120 20.82 -3.75 -7.42
CA ASN A 120 20.96 -3.82 -5.97
C ASN A 120 21.25 -5.25 -5.47
N GLY A 121 21.66 -6.17 -6.35
CA GLY A 121 22.04 -7.54 -5.97
C GLY A 121 20.87 -8.46 -5.66
N GLY A 122 19.65 -8.08 -6.05
CA GLY A 122 18.47 -8.92 -5.99
C GLY A 122 18.21 -9.67 -7.31
N ASN A 123 17.15 -10.44 -7.34
CA ASN A 123 16.74 -11.22 -8.50
C ASN A 123 15.22 -11.20 -8.66
N LEU A 124 14.75 -10.84 -9.84
CA LEU A 124 13.34 -10.92 -10.21
C LEU A 124 13.00 -12.39 -10.56
N GLY A 125 12.00 -12.92 -9.85
CA GLY A 125 11.48 -14.28 -10.05
C GLY A 125 10.32 -14.34 -11.04
N THR A 126 9.68 -15.50 -11.08
CA THR A 126 8.43 -15.72 -11.81
C THR A 126 7.23 -15.46 -10.89
N THR A 127 6.05 -15.26 -11.48
CA THR A 127 4.79 -15.15 -10.73
C THR A 127 4.59 -16.38 -9.84
N GLY A 128 4.22 -16.18 -8.58
CA GLY A 128 4.05 -17.24 -7.59
C GLY A 128 5.32 -17.64 -6.83
N SER A 129 6.46 -16.98 -7.13
CA SER A 129 7.74 -17.35 -6.47
C SER A 129 7.83 -16.93 -5.02
N VAL A 130 7.11 -15.89 -4.59
CA VAL A 130 7.13 -15.39 -3.21
C VAL A 130 5.75 -15.10 -2.62
N SER A 131 4.70 -15.00 -3.42
CA SER A 131 3.35 -14.61 -2.99
C SER A 131 2.75 -15.54 -1.93
N PHE A 132 3.16 -16.82 -1.91
CA PHE A 132 2.71 -17.80 -0.89
C PHE A 132 3.20 -17.48 0.53
N MET A 133 4.16 -16.57 0.68
CA MET A 133 4.69 -16.11 1.98
C MET A 133 3.94 -14.91 2.56
N PHE A 134 2.89 -14.46 1.89
CA PHE A 134 2.11 -13.28 2.27
C PHE A 134 0.63 -13.62 2.34
N ASP A 135 -0.05 -13.01 3.31
CA ASP A 135 -1.51 -13.02 3.40
C ASP A 135 -2.05 -11.66 2.96
N GLU A 136 -3.08 -11.67 2.12
CA GLU A 136 -3.79 -10.45 1.77
C GLU A 136 -4.76 -10.07 2.88
N LYS A 137 -4.63 -8.85 3.41
CA LYS A 137 -5.43 -8.31 4.53
C LYS A 137 -5.82 -6.87 4.26
N GLY A 138 -7.01 -6.47 4.72
CA GLY A 138 -7.28 -5.06 4.93
C GLY A 138 -6.46 -4.55 6.11
N VAL A 139 -5.78 -3.42 5.96
CA VAL A 139 -4.97 -2.79 6.99
C VAL A 139 -5.41 -1.35 7.18
N LEU A 140 -5.85 -1.03 8.39
CA LEU A 140 -6.30 0.29 8.81
C LEU A 140 -5.37 0.77 9.92
N VAL A 141 -4.65 1.87 9.70
CA VAL A 141 -3.72 2.43 10.69
C VAL A 141 -4.30 3.69 11.28
N VAL A 142 -4.46 3.70 12.60
CA VAL A 142 -5.01 4.80 13.38
C VAL A 142 -3.90 5.37 14.27
N GLU A 143 -3.77 6.69 14.33
CA GLU A 143 -2.82 7.35 15.23
C GLU A 143 -3.21 7.10 16.69
N ARG A 144 -2.25 6.64 17.49
CA ARG A 144 -2.41 6.52 18.93
C ARG A 144 -1.91 7.79 19.60
N THR A 145 -2.85 8.55 20.17
CA THR A 145 -2.53 9.78 20.90
C THR A 145 -2.46 9.54 22.40
N PRO A 146 -1.71 10.36 23.16
CA PRO A 146 -1.73 10.28 24.62
C PRO A 146 -3.17 10.40 25.16
N GLY A 147 -3.61 9.38 25.91
CA GLY A 147 -4.98 9.31 26.44
C GLY A 147 -5.96 8.52 25.58
N SER A 148 -5.52 7.94 24.45
CA SER A 148 -6.32 6.96 23.71
C SER A 148 -6.58 5.74 24.57
N ASP A 149 -7.82 5.26 24.55
CA ASP A 149 -8.23 4.03 25.23
C ASP A 149 -8.07 2.84 24.27
N GLU A 150 -7.13 1.96 24.60
CA GLU A 150 -6.82 0.77 23.80
C GLU A 150 -7.99 -0.24 23.81
N GLU A 151 -8.64 -0.42 24.97
CA GLU A 151 -9.76 -1.35 25.10
C GLU A 151 -10.97 -0.86 24.29
N GLU A 152 -11.23 0.46 24.33
CA GLU A 152 -12.30 1.08 23.53
C GLU A 152 -12.03 0.90 22.03
N MET A 153 -10.80 1.18 21.57
CA MET A 153 -10.42 1.00 20.15
C MET A 153 -10.54 -0.45 19.71
N MET A 154 -10.11 -1.40 20.56
CA MET A 154 -10.23 -2.82 20.29
C MET A 154 -11.70 -3.24 20.14
N MET A 155 -12.56 -2.81 21.05
CA MET A 155 -14.00 -3.11 20.96
C MET A 155 -14.62 -2.52 19.70
N MET A 156 -14.32 -1.25 19.39
CA MET A 156 -14.81 -0.60 18.17
C MET A 156 -14.39 -1.36 16.91
N ALA A 157 -13.13 -1.80 16.85
CA ALA A 157 -12.60 -2.54 15.71
C ALA A 157 -13.29 -3.91 15.54
N LEU A 158 -13.42 -4.66 16.61
CA LEU A 158 -14.08 -5.99 16.60
C LEU A 158 -15.58 -5.87 16.26
N ASP A 159 -16.29 -4.89 16.84
CA ASP A 159 -17.69 -4.64 16.53
C ASP A 159 -17.91 -4.22 15.08
N ALA A 160 -16.93 -3.53 14.48
CA ALA A 160 -16.94 -3.19 13.06
C ALA A 160 -16.67 -4.40 12.14
N GLY A 161 -16.16 -5.52 12.67
CA GLY A 161 -15.85 -6.73 11.93
C GLY A 161 -14.37 -6.95 11.63
N ALA A 162 -13.47 -6.28 12.36
CA ALA A 162 -12.03 -6.55 12.26
C ALA A 162 -11.68 -7.94 12.79
N GLU A 163 -10.64 -8.56 12.24
CA GLU A 163 -10.14 -9.87 12.67
C GLU A 163 -9.15 -9.74 13.82
N ASP A 164 -8.34 -8.68 13.82
CA ASP A 164 -7.26 -8.49 14.79
C ASP A 164 -6.88 -7.00 14.89
N MET A 165 -6.24 -6.63 15.99
CA MET A 165 -5.63 -5.31 16.17
C MET A 165 -4.27 -5.46 16.85
N LYS A 166 -3.25 -4.87 16.26
CA LYS A 166 -1.93 -4.71 16.90
C LYS A 166 -1.78 -3.30 17.43
N VAL A 167 -1.09 -3.20 18.55
CA VAL A 167 -0.83 -1.95 19.24
C VAL A 167 0.65 -1.65 19.21
N ASP A 168 1.00 -0.51 18.59
CA ASP A 168 2.34 0.07 18.65
C ASP A 168 2.37 1.28 19.58
N ASP A 169 3.55 1.84 19.81
CA ASP A 169 3.72 2.99 20.69
C ASP A 169 2.87 4.18 20.23
N ASP A 170 2.81 4.42 18.92
CA ASP A 170 2.17 5.60 18.31
C ASP A 170 0.97 5.26 17.41
N ALA A 171 0.60 3.99 17.26
CA ALA A 171 -0.47 3.59 16.34
C ALA A 171 -1.19 2.31 16.74
N TYR A 172 -2.42 2.19 16.25
CA TYR A 172 -3.16 0.94 16.18
C TYR A 172 -3.18 0.46 14.73
N GLU A 173 -2.83 -0.80 14.50
CA GLU A 173 -2.99 -1.46 13.21
C GLU A 173 -4.14 -2.46 13.28
N ILE A 174 -5.24 -2.15 12.59
CA ILE A 174 -6.46 -2.96 12.55
C ILE A 174 -6.43 -3.80 11.28
N TYR A 175 -6.65 -5.10 11.42
CA TYR A 175 -6.62 -6.06 10.32
C TYR A 175 -8.01 -6.61 10.04
N THR A 176 -8.34 -6.73 8.76
CA THR A 176 -9.60 -7.30 8.28
C THR A 176 -9.36 -8.35 7.21
N ALA A 177 -10.35 -9.19 6.95
CA ALA A 177 -10.38 -9.92 5.69
C ALA A 177 -10.45 -8.91 4.52
N PRO A 178 -9.86 -9.20 3.35
CA PRO A 178 -9.85 -8.27 2.22
C PRO A 178 -11.25 -7.85 1.77
N ASN A 179 -12.21 -8.78 1.81
CA ASN A 179 -13.59 -8.52 1.40
C ASN A 179 -14.38 -7.67 2.40
N ASP A 180 -13.97 -7.64 3.67
CA ASP A 180 -14.63 -6.89 4.74
C ASP A 180 -14.02 -5.51 4.95
N PHE A 181 -12.89 -5.22 4.29
CA PHE A 181 -12.13 -3.98 4.43
C PHE A 181 -12.99 -2.73 4.29
N SER A 182 -13.75 -2.59 3.20
CA SER A 182 -14.59 -1.41 2.95
C SER A 182 -15.66 -1.24 4.03
N THR A 183 -16.28 -2.34 4.46
CA THR A 183 -17.34 -2.34 5.49
C THR A 183 -16.78 -1.88 6.84
N VAL A 184 -15.64 -2.43 7.24
CA VAL A 184 -14.98 -2.09 8.51
C VAL A 184 -14.48 -0.64 8.49
N ARG A 185 -13.85 -0.21 7.40
CA ARG A 185 -13.39 1.17 7.22
C ARG A 185 -14.54 2.16 7.37
N GLU A 186 -15.65 1.94 6.65
CA GLU A 186 -16.82 2.82 6.71
C GLU A 186 -17.49 2.82 8.08
N ALA A 187 -17.55 1.67 8.76
CA ALA A 187 -18.12 1.57 10.11
C ALA A 187 -17.31 2.38 11.13
N LEU A 188 -15.97 2.29 11.08
CA LEU A 188 -15.09 3.05 11.97
C LEU A 188 -15.11 4.55 11.64
N GLU A 189 -15.15 4.94 10.37
CA GLU A 189 -15.30 6.35 9.96
C GLU A 189 -16.59 6.97 10.50
N LYS A 190 -17.71 6.24 10.49
CA LYS A 190 -18.99 6.70 11.06
C LYS A 190 -18.93 6.92 12.56
N GLN A 191 -18.03 6.22 13.25
CA GLN A 191 -17.74 6.41 14.68
C GLN A 191 -16.72 7.52 14.96
N GLY A 192 -16.25 8.21 13.91
CA GLY A 192 -15.32 9.33 14.02
C GLY A 192 -13.85 8.94 13.98
N VAL A 193 -13.51 7.68 13.69
CA VAL A 193 -12.12 7.24 13.55
C VAL A 193 -11.53 7.80 12.24
N THR A 194 -10.34 8.37 12.33
CA THR A 194 -9.56 8.84 11.18
C THR A 194 -8.34 7.96 10.98
N PHE A 195 -8.03 7.64 9.73
CA PHE A 195 -6.93 6.74 9.39
C PHE A 195 -5.72 7.52 8.88
N LEU A 196 -4.53 7.11 9.31
CA LEU A 196 -3.27 7.51 8.70
C LEU A 196 -3.09 6.85 7.34
N THR A 197 -3.52 5.59 7.23
CA THR A 197 -3.65 4.85 5.98
C THR A 197 -4.73 3.79 6.13
N ALA A 198 -5.38 3.46 5.01
CA ALA A 198 -6.39 2.41 4.93
C ALA A 198 -6.32 1.80 3.53
N GLU A 199 -5.89 0.55 3.44
CA GLU A 199 -5.72 -0.15 2.16
C GLU A 199 -5.70 -1.67 2.36
N VAL A 200 -5.98 -2.40 1.30
CA VAL A 200 -5.71 -3.85 1.24
C VAL A 200 -4.23 -4.03 0.89
N ASP A 201 -3.53 -4.82 1.70
CA ASP A 201 -2.08 -5.02 1.56
C ASP A 201 -1.71 -6.50 1.75
N LYS A 202 -0.51 -6.87 1.31
CA LYS A 202 0.06 -8.20 1.46
C LYS A 202 0.97 -8.22 2.68
N ILE A 203 0.53 -8.93 3.71
CA ILE A 203 1.22 -8.99 5.01
C ILE A 203 2.07 -10.25 5.07
N PRO A 204 3.38 -10.15 5.36
CA PRO A 204 4.25 -11.30 5.44
C PRO A 204 3.89 -12.20 6.63
N GLN A 205 3.90 -13.51 6.39
CA GLN A 205 3.64 -14.54 7.42
C GLN A 205 4.82 -14.74 8.36
N ASN A 206 6.03 -14.41 7.92
CA ASN A 206 7.27 -14.66 8.64
C ASN A 206 8.20 -13.44 8.58
N THR A 207 9.19 -13.42 9.45
CA THR A 207 10.30 -12.44 9.46
C THR A 207 11.60 -13.10 9.07
N VAL A 208 12.53 -12.34 8.49
CA VAL A 208 13.89 -12.76 8.16
C VAL A 208 14.88 -11.87 8.89
N ALA A 209 15.83 -12.46 9.60
CA ALA A 209 16.93 -11.72 10.18
C ALA A 209 17.98 -11.40 9.10
N LEU A 210 18.39 -10.15 9.01
CA LEU A 210 19.44 -9.74 8.08
C LEU A 210 20.83 -9.86 8.72
N PRO A 211 21.83 -10.36 7.97
CA PRO A 211 23.11 -10.68 8.55
C PRO A 211 24.03 -9.48 8.78
N ASP A 212 23.84 -8.37 8.04
CA ASP A 212 24.76 -7.23 8.05
C ASP A 212 24.13 -5.94 7.51
N GLU A 213 24.75 -4.81 7.87
CA GLU A 213 24.32 -3.47 7.48
C GLU A 213 24.47 -3.20 5.96
N GLU A 214 25.43 -3.81 5.29
CA GLU A 214 25.61 -3.65 3.84
C GLU A 214 24.40 -4.21 3.08
N THR A 215 23.91 -5.37 3.52
CA THR A 215 22.71 -6.00 2.97
C THR A 215 21.47 -5.11 3.19
N ILE A 216 21.32 -4.54 4.40
CA ILE A 216 20.23 -3.60 4.72
C ILE A 216 20.27 -2.39 3.79
N GLN A 217 21.43 -1.79 3.57
CA GLN A 217 21.59 -0.63 2.69
C GLN A 217 21.24 -0.96 1.22
N LYS A 218 21.60 -2.14 0.73
CA LYS A 218 21.23 -2.59 -0.62
C LYS A 218 19.72 -2.76 -0.77
N ILE A 219 19.06 -3.33 0.25
CA ILE A 219 17.61 -3.46 0.27
C ILE A 219 16.94 -2.07 0.27
N GLN A 220 17.39 -1.16 1.13
CA GLN A 220 16.85 0.21 1.18
C GLN A 220 16.95 0.92 -0.17
N LYS A 221 18.11 0.82 -0.84
CA LYS A 221 18.30 1.38 -2.19
C LYS A 221 17.39 0.75 -3.23
N LEU A 222 17.17 -0.57 -3.15
CA LEU A 222 16.23 -1.27 -4.02
C LEU A 222 14.81 -0.73 -3.83
N LEU A 223 14.36 -0.61 -2.59
CA LEU A 223 13.02 -0.11 -2.26
C LEU A 223 12.85 1.34 -2.70
N GLU A 224 13.85 2.22 -2.45
CA GLU A 224 13.83 3.61 -2.91
C GLU A 224 13.70 3.71 -4.43
N MET A 225 14.49 2.93 -5.18
CA MET A 225 14.42 2.92 -6.64
C MET A 225 13.07 2.43 -7.17
N LEU A 226 12.46 1.44 -6.50
CA LEU A 226 11.14 0.95 -6.86
C LEU A 226 10.04 1.96 -6.51
N GLU A 227 10.14 2.62 -5.34
CA GLU A 227 9.18 3.64 -4.90
C GLU A 227 9.18 4.89 -5.80
N ASP A 228 10.35 5.27 -6.31
CA ASP A 228 10.51 6.39 -7.23
C ASP A 228 9.93 6.13 -8.63
N ASN A 229 9.61 4.88 -8.96
CA ASN A 229 8.98 4.53 -10.22
C ASN A 229 7.46 4.80 -10.15
N ASP A 230 6.96 5.65 -11.05
CA ASP A 230 5.55 6.04 -11.12
C ASP A 230 4.59 4.87 -11.39
N ASP A 231 5.07 3.79 -11.99
CA ASP A 231 4.27 2.60 -12.28
C ASP A 231 4.09 1.72 -11.03
N VAL A 232 4.98 1.82 -10.05
CA VAL A 232 4.92 1.05 -8.79
C VAL A 232 3.91 1.69 -7.83
N GLN A 233 2.89 0.91 -7.45
CA GLN A 233 1.82 1.36 -6.56
C GLN A 233 2.10 0.98 -5.12
N ASN A 234 2.50 -0.27 -4.89
CA ASN A 234 2.76 -0.81 -3.56
C ASN A 234 3.96 -1.77 -3.57
N LEU A 235 4.63 -1.83 -2.43
CA LEU A 235 5.72 -2.75 -2.13
C LEU A 235 5.40 -3.51 -0.87
N SER A 236 5.37 -4.84 -0.96
CA SER A 236 5.28 -5.72 0.20
C SER A 236 6.57 -6.51 0.32
N LEU A 237 7.12 -6.57 1.50
CA LEU A 237 8.37 -7.31 1.75
C LEU A 237 8.25 -8.10 3.05
N ILE A 238 9.01 -9.20 3.12
CA ILE A 238 9.17 -9.94 4.37
C ILE A 238 9.79 -9.01 5.40
N HIS A 239 9.22 -8.98 6.61
CA HIS A 239 9.77 -8.18 7.68
C HIS A 239 11.20 -8.58 8.02
N ILE A 240 12.02 -7.55 8.19
CA ILE A 240 13.39 -7.67 8.63
C ILE A 240 13.35 -7.54 10.15
N SER A 241 13.71 -8.60 10.88
CA SER A 241 13.99 -8.50 12.31
C SER A 241 15.41 -7.93 12.46
N GLU A 242 15.54 -6.79 13.12
CA GLU A 242 16.86 -6.34 13.56
C GLU A 242 17.47 -7.37 14.52
N PRO A 243 18.79 -7.57 14.46
CA PRO A 243 19.49 -8.49 15.34
C PRO A 243 19.43 -8.07 16.81
#